data_3accd1df0c6a1b6a4f5c7cd525d95e88
#
_entry.id   3accd1df0c6a1b6a4f5c7cd525d95e88
#
_cell.length_a   1.000
_cell.length_b   1.000
_cell.length_c   1.000
_cell.angle_alpha   90.00
_cell.angle_beta   90.00
_cell.angle_gamma   90.00
#
_symmetry.space_group_name_H-M   'P 1'
#
loop_
_entity.id
_entity.type
_entity.pdbx_description
1 polymer ?
#
loop_
_entity_poly.entity_id
_entity_poly.type
_entity_poly.pdbx_seq_one_letter_code
_entity_poly.pdbx_strand_id
1 'polypeptide(L)'
;MENCKVIAITNQKGGVGKTTTAVNLGVGLASSGKRVLLVDADPQGSLTVSLGVKNPDELDVSLSTLMQSVIDDEPLAEGAIIRHQEGVDLLPSNIELSGMETGLFNVMSREYVLKNAIDGMRKSYDYILIDCMPSLGMMTVNALVAADSVIIPSQPNFLSTKGLNLLLRSISKIKRQINPRLKIDGILLTMVDNRTNNAKAIISSLRSTVGENIRVFRSEIPFSVRAAECSLSGESIFSHDRNGKVAAAYEALTKEVTELEERAKNRSGPDRVR
;
A
#
# COMPACT_ATOMS: atom_id res chain seq x y z
N MET A 1 13.61 -17.55 -8.72
CA MET A 1 13.56 -16.23 -8.03
C MET A 1 12.10 -15.91 -7.80
N GLU A 2 11.75 -15.57 -6.57
CA GLU A 2 10.36 -15.22 -6.22
C GLU A 2 9.93 -13.98 -7.01
N ASN A 3 8.87 -14.11 -7.77
CA ASN A 3 8.41 -13.08 -8.70
C ASN A 3 7.39 -12.13 -8.03
N CYS A 4 7.22 -12.22 -6.69
CA CYS A 4 6.28 -11.45 -5.92
C CYS A 4 6.78 -10.01 -5.70
N LYS A 5 5.95 -9.04 -5.96
CA LYS A 5 6.19 -7.62 -5.73
C LYS A 5 5.46 -7.16 -4.47
N VAL A 6 6.21 -6.68 -3.47
CA VAL A 6 5.63 -6.08 -2.26
C VAL A 6 5.63 -4.55 -2.41
N ILE A 7 4.45 -3.93 -2.29
CA ILE A 7 4.26 -2.49 -2.44
C ILE A 7 3.67 -1.94 -1.14
N ALA A 8 4.37 -1.02 -0.49
CA ALA A 8 3.81 -0.26 0.63
C ALA A 8 3.03 0.95 0.10
N ILE A 9 1.81 1.14 0.59
CA ILE A 9 0.97 2.30 0.28
C ILE A 9 0.98 3.20 1.51
N THR A 10 1.75 4.27 1.48
CA THR A 10 2.02 5.07 2.67
C THR A 10 1.94 6.57 2.44
N ASN A 11 1.42 7.25 3.43
CA ASN A 11 1.53 8.70 3.62
C ASN A 11 1.22 8.98 5.08
N GLN A 12 2.00 9.87 5.72
CA GLN A 12 1.77 10.27 7.11
C GLN A 12 0.48 11.06 7.32
N LYS A 13 -0.13 11.58 6.25
CA LYS A 13 -1.40 12.29 6.34
C LYS A 13 -2.57 11.31 6.31
N GLY A 14 -3.50 11.46 7.24
CA GLY A 14 -4.78 10.77 7.24
C GLY A 14 -5.69 11.25 6.10
N GLY A 15 -6.59 10.37 5.63
CA GLY A 15 -7.61 10.72 4.65
C GLY A 15 -7.12 11.05 3.24
N VAL A 16 -5.93 10.58 2.84
CA VAL A 16 -5.41 10.77 1.47
C VAL A 16 -5.72 9.61 0.52
N GLY A 17 -6.56 8.66 0.94
CA GLY A 17 -6.96 7.52 0.11
C GLY A 17 -5.95 6.38 0.05
N LYS A 18 -5.17 6.14 1.10
CA LYS A 18 -4.28 4.97 1.20
C LYS A 18 -5.06 3.67 1.09
N THR A 19 -5.97 3.43 2.02
CA THR A 19 -6.83 2.25 2.08
C THR A 19 -7.65 2.06 0.79
N THR A 20 -8.28 3.14 0.31
CA THR A 20 -9.01 3.11 -0.97
C THR A 20 -8.11 2.71 -2.13
N THR A 21 -6.86 3.16 -2.13
CA THR A 21 -5.88 2.76 -3.16
C THR A 21 -5.46 1.30 -3.00
N ALA A 22 -5.23 0.82 -1.76
CA ALA A 22 -4.90 -0.57 -1.50
C ALA A 22 -5.99 -1.52 -2.01
N VAL A 23 -7.25 -1.27 -1.64
CA VAL A 23 -8.40 -2.07 -2.10
C VAL A 23 -8.49 -2.06 -3.62
N ASN A 24 -8.59 -0.87 -4.24
CA ASN A 24 -8.92 -0.79 -5.65
C ASN A 24 -7.75 -1.16 -6.58
N LEU A 25 -6.51 -0.87 -6.20
CA LEU A 25 -5.35 -1.37 -6.93
C LEU A 25 -5.25 -2.90 -6.80
N GLY A 26 -5.49 -3.45 -5.59
CA GLY A 26 -5.47 -4.89 -5.35
C GLY A 26 -6.50 -5.64 -6.19
N VAL A 27 -7.77 -5.19 -6.15
CA VAL A 27 -8.85 -5.78 -6.95
C VAL A 27 -8.59 -5.59 -8.45
N GLY A 28 -8.07 -4.45 -8.88
CA GLY A 28 -7.67 -4.23 -10.28
C GLY A 28 -6.59 -5.20 -10.76
N LEU A 29 -5.59 -5.47 -9.93
CA LEU A 29 -4.54 -6.47 -10.20
C LEU A 29 -5.12 -7.89 -10.24
N ALA A 30 -5.99 -8.24 -9.29
CA ALA A 30 -6.66 -9.55 -9.25
C ALA A 30 -7.53 -9.75 -10.48
N SER A 31 -8.29 -8.76 -10.91
CA SER A 31 -9.08 -8.76 -12.14
C SER A 31 -8.23 -8.93 -13.41
N SER A 32 -6.93 -8.61 -13.33
CA SER A 32 -5.94 -8.85 -14.39
C SER A 32 -5.26 -10.22 -14.28
N GLY A 33 -5.81 -11.14 -13.46
CA GLY A 33 -5.31 -12.51 -13.29
C GLY A 33 -4.10 -12.64 -12.36
N LYS A 34 -3.80 -11.64 -11.53
CA LYS A 34 -2.72 -11.71 -10.54
C LYS A 34 -3.25 -12.23 -9.20
N ARG A 35 -2.44 -13.02 -8.50
CA ARG A 35 -2.70 -13.44 -7.11
C ARG A 35 -2.26 -12.29 -6.20
N VAL A 36 -3.18 -11.72 -5.43
CA VAL A 36 -2.95 -10.52 -4.64
C VAL A 36 -3.27 -10.75 -3.18
N LEU A 37 -2.33 -10.42 -2.30
CA LEU A 37 -2.55 -10.30 -0.86
C LEU A 37 -2.58 -8.82 -0.47
N LEU A 38 -3.61 -8.43 0.23
CA LEU A 38 -3.74 -7.13 0.90
C LEU A 38 -3.38 -7.31 2.37
N VAL A 39 -2.47 -6.50 2.88
CA VAL A 39 -2.03 -6.53 4.29
C VAL A 39 -2.46 -5.24 4.94
N ASP A 40 -3.32 -5.33 5.95
CA ASP A 40 -3.71 -4.17 6.77
C ASP A 40 -2.66 -3.96 7.86
N ALA A 41 -1.91 -2.87 7.76
CA ALA A 41 -0.89 -2.48 8.74
C ALA A 41 -1.29 -1.21 9.52
N ASP A 42 -2.61 -0.97 9.62
CA ASP A 42 -3.19 0.09 10.46
C ASP A 42 -3.99 -0.54 11.61
N PRO A 43 -3.71 -0.23 12.89
CA PRO A 43 -4.49 -0.72 14.02
C PRO A 43 -5.99 -0.38 13.96
N GLN A 44 -6.35 0.63 13.16
CA GLN A 44 -7.76 0.97 12.96
C GLN A 44 -8.52 -0.04 12.10
N GLY A 45 -7.84 -1.01 11.49
CA GLY A 45 -8.46 -2.05 10.68
C GLY A 45 -9.23 -1.52 9.46
N SER A 46 -8.82 -0.36 8.94
CA SER A 46 -9.60 0.33 7.89
C SER A 46 -9.67 -0.46 6.59
N LEU A 47 -8.60 -1.13 6.19
CA LEU A 47 -8.58 -2.03 5.03
C LEU A 47 -9.44 -3.27 5.30
N THR A 48 -9.33 -3.82 6.50
CA THR A 48 -10.09 -4.98 6.97
C THR A 48 -11.59 -4.74 6.90
N VAL A 49 -12.06 -3.59 7.44
CA VAL A 49 -13.46 -3.19 7.37
C VAL A 49 -13.89 -2.91 5.91
N SER A 50 -13.06 -2.26 5.12
CA SER A 50 -13.34 -1.95 3.71
C SER A 50 -13.48 -3.19 2.81
N LEU A 51 -13.07 -4.36 3.29
CA LEU A 51 -13.26 -5.67 2.66
C LEU A 51 -14.31 -6.53 3.39
N GLY A 52 -15.22 -5.90 4.12
CA GLY A 52 -16.43 -6.54 4.65
C GLY A 52 -16.28 -7.24 6.00
N VAL A 53 -15.13 -7.20 6.65
CA VAL A 53 -14.96 -7.71 8.02
C VAL A 53 -15.53 -6.68 8.99
N LYS A 54 -16.73 -6.95 9.54
CA LYS A 54 -17.47 -5.98 10.36
C LYS A 54 -16.83 -5.73 11.73
N ASN A 55 -16.30 -6.79 12.36
CA ASN A 55 -15.74 -6.76 13.72
C ASN A 55 -14.29 -7.27 13.69
N PRO A 56 -13.31 -6.46 13.28
CA PRO A 56 -11.91 -6.88 13.23
C PRO A 56 -11.36 -7.35 14.59
N ASP A 57 -11.83 -6.76 15.66
CA ASP A 57 -11.36 -7.06 17.03
C ASP A 57 -11.86 -8.41 17.57
N GLU A 58 -12.79 -9.07 16.86
CA GLU A 58 -13.24 -10.44 17.16
C GLU A 58 -12.45 -11.52 16.39
N LEU A 59 -11.46 -11.14 15.59
CA LEU A 59 -10.63 -12.09 14.85
C LEU A 59 -9.61 -12.76 15.78
N ASP A 60 -9.59 -14.10 15.80
CA ASP A 60 -8.62 -14.88 16.56
C ASP A 60 -7.18 -14.73 16.05
N VAL A 61 -7.02 -14.53 14.74
CA VAL A 61 -5.72 -14.43 14.09
C VAL A 61 -5.70 -13.22 13.15
N SER A 62 -4.71 -12.36 13.34
CA SER A 62 -4.51 -11.12 12.57
C SER A 62 -3.02 -10.88 12.31
N LEU A 63 -2.67 -9.77 11.70
CA LEU A 63 -1.29 -9.37 11.49
C LEU A 63 -0.51 -9.28 12.82
N SER A 64 -1.15 -8.78 13.90
CA SER A 64 -0.51 -8.71 15.23
C SER A 64 -0.10 -10.09 15.73
N THR A 65 -0.95 -11.10 15.55
CA THR A 65 -0.67 -12.48 15.95
C THR A 65 0.55 -13.04 15.19
N LEU A 66 0.63 -12.84 13.86
CA LEU A 66 1.78 -13.29 13.08
C LEU A 66 3.07 -12.55 13.45
N MET A 67 2.98 -11.25 13.72
CA MET A 67 4.16 -10.49 14.17
C MET A 67 4.61 -10.94 15.56
N GLN A 68 3.68 -11.27 16.45
CA GLN A 68 4.01 -11.82 17.78
C GLN A 68 4.73 -13.16 17.66
N SER A 69 4.23 -14.09 16.81
CA SER A 69 4.91 -15.37 16.56
C SER A 69 6.37 -15.17 16.10
N VAL A 70 6.62 -14.15 15.25
CA VAL A 70 7.99 -13.82 14.83
C VAL A 70 8.85 -13.32 15.99
N ILE A 71 8.28 -12.50 16.89
CA ILE A 71 8.99 -11.95 18.06
C ILE A 71 9.36 -13.07 19.04
N ASP A 72 8.45 -14.03 19.24
CA ASP A 72 8.61 -15.12 20.18
C ASP A 72 9.38 -16.34 19.60
N ASP A 73 9.84 -16.20 18.33
CA ASP A 73 10.54 -17.28 17.58
C ASP A 73 9.70 -18.57 17.50
N GLU A 74 8.39 -18.40 17.34
CA GLU A 74 7.39 -19.46 17.21
C GLU A 74 6.94 -19.64 15.75
N PRO A 75 6.38 -20.81 15.40
CA PRO A 75 5.73 -21.02 14.11
C PRO A 75 4.62 -19.99 13.87
N LEU A 76 4.53 -19.47 12.65
CA LEU A 76 3.47 -18.52 12.30
C LEU A 76 2.09 -19.16 12.50
N ALA A 77 1.18 -18.42 13.13
CA ALA A 77 -0.19 -18.82 13.31
C ALA A 77 -0.88 -19.11 11.97
N GLU A 78 -1.64 -20.19 11.91
CA GLU A 78 -2.41 -20.58 10.73
C GLU A 78 -3.76 -19.86 10.69
N GLY A 79 -4.37 -19.75 9.49
CA GLY A 79 -5.73 -19.21 9.34
C GLY A 79 -5.83 -17.70 9.29
N ALA A 80 -4.71 -16.98 9.25
CA ALA A 80 -4.69 -15.51 9.20
C ALA A 80 -5.25 -14.91 7.88
N ILE A 81 -5.36 -15.69 6.82
CA ILE A 81 -5.73 -15.19 5.49
C ILE A 81 -7.23 -15.35 5.24
N ILE A 82 -7.90 -14.25 4.96
CA ILE A 82 -9.31 -14.20 4.60
C ILE A 82 -9.42 -14.02 3.07
N ARG A 83 -10.18 -14.91 2.41
CA ARG A 83 -10.45 -14.79 0.97
C ARG A 83 -11.62 -13.85 0.72
N HIS A 84 -11.42 -12.88 -0.14
CA HIS A 84 -12.47 -11.95 -0.54
C HIS A 84 -13.10 -12.34 -1.87
N GLN A 85 -14.41 -12.09 -2.02
CA GLN A 85 -15.18 -12.46 -3.21
C GLN A 85 -14.69 -11.80 -4.52
N GLU A 86 -14.00 -10.67 -4.44
CA GLU A 86 -13.42 -9.98 -5.59
C GLU A 86 -12.02 -10.47 -5.97
N GLY A 87 -11.62 -11.67 -5.48
CA GLY A 87 -10.41 -12.38 -5.91
C GLY A 87 -9.11 -11.89 -5.28
N VAL A 88 -9.18 -11.10 -4.22
CA VAL A 88 -8.03 -10.75 -3.38
C VAL A 88 -8.07 -11.53 -2.07
N ASP A 89 -6.90 -11.79 -1.50
CA ASP A 89 -6.76 -12.29 -0.15
C ASP A 89 -6.40 -11.15 0.79
N LEU A 90 -6.85 -11.22 2.05
CA LEU A 90 -6.63 -10.23 3.09
C LEU A 90 -5.87 -10.86 4.27
N LEU A 91 -4.79 -10.23 4.70
CA LEU A 91 -4.22 -10.39 6.04
C LEU A 91 -4.76 -9.23 6.89
N PRO A 92 -5.71 -9.49 7.80
CA PRO A 92 -6.43 -8.47 8.53
C PRO A 92 -5.62 -7.85 9.66
N SER A 93 -6.06 -6.68 10.13
CA SER A 93 -5.58 -6.03 11.34
C SER A 93 -6.74 -5.80 12.33
N ASN A 94 -6.38 -5.61 13.58
CA ASN A 94 -7.26 -5.25 14.67
C ASN A 94 -6.54 -4.31 15.64
N ILE A 95 -7.23 -3.90 16.73
CA ILE A 95 -6.70 -2.95 17.71
C ILE A 95 -5.43 -3.44 18.42
N GLU A 96 -5.18 -4.76 18.49
CA GLU A 96 -3.99 -5.34 19.11
C GLU A 96 -2.69 -4.86 18.44
N LEU A 97 -2.75 -4.50 17.15
CA LEU A 97 -1.60 -3.95 16.43
C LEU A 97 -1.08 -2.65 17.04
N SER A 98 -1.92 -1.91 17.79
CA SER A 98 -1.48 -0.74 18.56
C SER A 98 -0.48 -1.10 19.67
N GLY A 99 -0.71 -2.23 20.34
CA GLY A 99 0.20 -2.76 21.35
C GLY A 99 1.53 -3.21 20.75
N MET A 100 1.48 -3.77 19.55
CA MET A 100 2.65 -4.21 18.79
C MET A 100 3.62 -3.06 18.51
N GLU A 101 3.12 -1.87 18.14
CA GLU A 101 4.00 -0.72 17.89
C GLU A 101 4.85 -0.35 19.12
N THR A 102 4.28 -0.46 20.32
CA THR A 102 5.00 -0.23 21.58
C THR A 102 5.92 -1.40 21.93
N GLY A 103 5.45 -2.65 21.73
CA GLY A 103 6.21 -3.87 22.01
C GLY A 103 7.51 -3.94 21.21
N LEU A 104 7.49 -3.52 19.96
CA LEU A 104 8.64 -3.55 19.06
C LEU A 104 9.85 -2.73 19.57
N PHE A 105 9.68 -1.77 20.47
CA PHE A 105 10.82 -0.96 20.95
C PHE A 105 11.92 -1.80 21.62
N ASN A 106 11.57 -2.90 22.26
CA ASN A 106 12.48 -3.77 22.99
C ASN A 106 12.90 -5.02 22.20
N VAL A 107 12.44 -5.19 20.95
CA VAL A 107 12.70 -6.36 20.13
C VAL A 107 13.97 -6.18 19.31
N MET A 108 14.82 -7.20 19.27
CA MET A 108 15.98 -7.24 18.38
C MET A 108 15.52 -7.33 16.93
N SER A 109 16.21 -6.62 16.03
CA SER A 109 15.86 -6.58 14.60
C SER A 109 14.41 -6.18 14.35
N ARG A 110 13.83 -5.38 15.21
CA ARG A 110 12.44 -4.94 15.23
C ARG A 110 11.92 -4.37 13.91
N GLU A 111 12.81 -3.87 13.06
CA GLU A 111 12.48 -3.33 11.74
C GLU A 111 12.11 -4.42 10.73
N TYR A 112 12.45 -5.68 11.00
CA TYR A 112 12.25 -6.82 10.10
C TYR A 112 11.06 -7.72 10.47
N VAL A 113 10.37 -7.46 11.57
CA VAL A 113 9.33 -8.36 12.10
C VAL A 113 8.20 -8.56 11.08
N LEU A 114 7.65 -7.49 10.49
CA LEU A 114 6.63 -7.62 9.44
C LEU A 114 7.17 -8.34 8.20
N LYS A 115 8.40 -8.03 7.80
CA LYS A 115 9.02 -8.72 6.67
C LYS A 115 9.07 -10.22 6.90
N ASN A 116 9.54 -10.65 8.08
CA ASN A 116 9.63 -12.07 8.44
C ASN A 116 8.25 -12.74 8.53
N ALA A 117 7.23 -12.01 9.01
CA ALA A 117 5.86 -12.49 9.07
C ALA A 117 5.25 -12.79 7.68
N ILE A 118 5.60 -12.02 6.65
CA ILE A 118 4.99 -12.19 5.32
C ILE A 118 5.92 -12.82 4.27
N ASP A 119 7.21 -13.02 4.58
CA ASP A 119 8.20 -13.46 3.57
C ASP A 119 7.86 -14.84 2.97
N GLY A 120 7.37 -15.77 3.79
CA GLY A 120 6.89 -17.08 3.34
C GLY A 120 5.72 -17.00 2.36
N MET A 121 4.89 -15.97 2.45
CA MET A 121 3.71 -15.77 1.62
C MET A 121 4.05 -15.35 0.19
N ARG A 122 5.24 -14.77 -0.05
CA ARG A 122 5.69 -14.33 -1.37
C ARG A 122 5.64 -15.43 -2.45
N LYS A 123 5.72 -16.70 -2.07
CA LYS A 123 5.62 -17.85 -3.01
C LYS A 123 4.22 -18.02 -3.58
N SER A 124 3.21 -17.60 -2.84
CA SER A 124 1.80 -17.79 -3.16
C SER A 124 1.19 -16.63 -3.94
N TYR A 125 1.81 -15.44 -3.92
CA TYR A 125 1.26 -14.24 -4.51
C TYR A 125 2.18 -13.62 -5.55
N ASP A 126 1.57 -12.90 -6.50
CA ASP A 126 2.28 -12.09 -7.49
C ASP A 126 2.48 -10.66 -6.96
N TYR A 127 1.53 -10.18 -6.12
CA TYR A 127 1.59 -8.90 -5.43
C TYR A 127 1.18 -9.03 -3.97
N ILE A 128 1.88 -8.30 -3.10
CA ILE A 128 1.48 -8.03 -1.72
C ILE A 128 1.40 -6.51 -1.57
N LEU A 129 0.23 -5.98 -1.24
CA LEU A 129 0.02 -4.55 -1.00
C LEU A 129 -0.14 -4.32 0.50
N ILE A 130 0.70 -3.46 1.09
CA ILE A 130 0.65 -3.14 2.52
C ILE A 130 0.02 -1.77 2.68
N ASP A 131 -1.19 -1.71 3.27
CA ASP A 131 -1.85 -0.46 3.65
C ASP A 131 -1.28 0.05 4.97
N CYS A 132 -0.59 1.19 4.95
CA CYS A 132 0.12 1.71 6.11
C CYS A 132 -0.73 2.72 6.89
N MET A 133 -0.61 2.71 8.21
CA MET A 133 -1.17 3.72 9.08
C MET A 133 -0.64 5.14 8.75
N PRO A 134 -1.39 6.22 9.11
CA PRO A 134 -0.98 7.60 8.84
C PRO A 134 0.06 8.10 9.85
N SER A 135 1.21 7.44 9.94
CA SER A 135 2.30 7.80 10.84
C SER A 135 3.67 7.51 10.19
N LEU A 136 4.74 7.94 10.85
CA LEU A 136 6.11 7.53 10.57
C LEU A 136 6.68 6.67 11.71
N GLY A 137 5.80 5.97 12.43
CA GLY A 137 6.15 5.07 13.54
C GLY A 137 6.80 3.77 13.10
N MET A 138 7.00 2.85 14.05
CA MET A 138 7.70 1.60 13.84
C MET A 138 6.97 0.68 12.86
N MET A 139 5.63 0.70 12.85
CA MET A 139 4.85 -0.08 11.86
C MET A 139 5.10 0.38 10.42
N THR A 140 5.17 1.71 10.18
CA THR A 140 5.52 2.23 8.86
C THR A 140 6.97 1.88 8.47
N VAL A 141 7.91 1.88 9.41
CA VAL A 141 9.28 1.41 9.17
C VAL A 141 9.26 -0.06 8.75
N ASN A 142 8.54 -0.92 9.47
CA ASN A 142 8.38 -2.34 9.15
C ASN A 142 7.80 -2.56 7.75
N ALA A 143 6.75 -1.82 7.38
CA ALA A 143 6.16 -1.88 6.05
C ALA A 143 7.17 -1.50 4.94
N LEU A 144 7.95 -0.44 5.16
CA LEU A 144 8.98 0.01 4.21
C LEU A 144 10.18 -0.96 4.12
N VAL A 145 10.49 -1.67 5.19
CA VAL A 145 11.53 -2.70 5.21
C VAL A 145 11.09 -3.97 4.49
N ALA A 146 9.80 -4.34 4.62
CA ALA A 146 9.21 -5.47 3.93
C ALA A 146 8.99 -5.22 2.42
N ALA A 147 8.81 -3.95 2.02
CA ALA A 147 8.44 -3.58 0.66
C ALA A 147 9.61 -3.55 -0.32
N ASP A 148 9.31 -3.88 -1.58
CA ASP A 148 10.20 -3.65 -2.74
C ASP A 148 10.04 -2.22 -3.27
N SER A 149 8.83 -1.65 -3.12
CA SER A 149 8.55 -0.28 -3.55
C SER A 149 7.43 0.38 -2.77
N VAL A 150 7.27 1.69 -3.00
CA VAL A 150 6.32 2.55 -2.32
C VAL A 150 5.47 3.30 -3.34
N ILE A 151 4.15 3.29 -3.13
CA ILE A 151 3.20 4.22 -3.75
C ILE A 151 2.78 5.24 -2.68
N ILE A 152 2.79 6.53 -3.03
CA ILE A 152 2.47 7.61 -2.11
C ILE A 152 1.18 8.32 -2.59
N PRO A 153 0.00 7.89 -2.10
CA PRO A 153 -1.24 8.62 -2.37
C PRO A 153 -1.19 10.01 -1.71
N SER A 154 -1.54 11.05 -2.45
CA SER A 154 -1.50 12.42 -1.95
C SER A 154 -2.51 13.31 -2.65
N GLN A 155 -3.19 14.16 -1.89
CA GLN A 155 -4.05 15.20 -2.45
C GLN A 155 -3.20 16.33 -3.04
N PRO A 156 -3.58 16.94 -4.16
CA PRO A 156 -2.80 18.01 -4.80
C PRO A 156 -2.41 19.14 -3.85
N ASN A 157 -3.34 19.58 -3.01
CA ASN A 157 -3.15 20.71 -2.08
C ASN A 157 -2.11 20.46 -0.97
N PHE A 158 -1.63 19.22 -0.82
CA PHE A 158 -0.73 18.82 0.28
C PHE A 158 0.66 18.40 -0.18
N LEU A 159 0.94 18.39 -1.47
CA LEU A 159 2.21 17.91 -2.00
C LEU A 159 3.39 18.85 -1.73
N SER A 160 3.12 20.14 -1.54
CA SER A 160 4.13 21.13 -1.11
C SER A 160 4.38 21.15 0.39
N THR A 161 3.81 20.20 1.14
CA THR A 161 3.82 20.23 2.60
C THR A 161 5.08 19.62 3.21
N LYS A 162 5.43 20.15 4.37
CA LYS A 162 6.46 19.62 5.28
C LYS A 162 6.33 18.09 5.47
N GLY A 163 5.10 17.57 5.42
CA GLY A 163 4.79 16.16 5.57
C GLY A 163 5.35 15.25 4.50
N LEU A 164 5.18 15.58 3.22
CA LEU A 164 5.75 14.77 2.14
C LEU A 164 7.27 14.73 2.24
N ASN A 165 7.91 15.87 2.52
CA ASN A 165 9.36 15.93 2.68
C ASN A 165 9.88 15.06 3.83
N LEU A 166 9.14 15.00 4.95
CA LEU A 166 9.48 14.13 6.07
C LEU A 166 9.37 12.65 5.67
N LEU A 167 8.30 12.26 4.98
CA LEU A 167 8.14 10.90 4.47
C LEU A 167 9.28 10.52 3.51
N LEU A 168 9.60 11.37 2.56
CA LEU A 168 10.68 11.13 1.59
C LEU A 168 12.06 11.01 2.28
N ARG A 169 12.31 11.80 3.32
CA ARG A 169 13.52 11.67 4.14
C ARG A 169 13.56 10.32 4.89
N SER A 170 12.41 9.89 5.44
CA SER A 170 12.31 8.59 6.12
C SER A 170 12.55 7.44 5.15
N ILE A 171 11.91 7.45 3.97
CA ILE A 171 12.15 6.46 2.92
C ILE A 171 13.63 6.43 2.51
N SER A 172 14.23 7.59 2.30
CA SER A 172 15.66 7.70 1.94
C SER A 172 16.59 7.15 3.03
N LYS A 173 16.26 7.38 4.31
CA LYS A 173 17.00 6.84 5.45
C LYS A 173 16.91 5.31 5.50
N ILE A 174 15.69 4.77 5.38
CA ILE A 174 15.45 3.32 5.36
C ILE A 174 16.16 2.68 4.17
N LYS A 175 16.04 3.26 2.97
CA LYS A 175 16.74 2.79 1.77
C LYS A 175 18.25 2.73 1.97
N ARG A 176 18.84 3.73 2.59
CA ARG A 176 20.31 3.79 2.79
C ARG A 176 20.80 2.83 3.88
N GLN A 177 20.02 2.62 4.94
CA GLN A 177 20.50 1.94 6.15
C GLN A 177 20.01 0.50 6.28
N ILE A 178 18.79 0.18 5.76
CA ILE A 178 18.12 -1.08 6.09
C ILE A 178 17.68 -1.82 4.81
N ASN A 179 17.00 -1.14 3.88
CA ASN A 179 16.46 -1.75 2.65
C ASN A 179 17.00 -1.03 1.38
N PRO A 180 18.23 -1.33 0.93
CA PRO A 180 18.83 -0.65 -0.23
C PRO A 180 18.04 -0.85 -1.56
N ARG A 181 17.19 -1.87 -1.62
CA ARG A 181 16.39 -2.20 -2.81
C ARG A 181 15.10 -1.38 -2.89
N LEU A 182 14.68 -0.73 -1.80
CA LEU A 182 13.45 0.06 -1.77
C LEU A 182 13.45 1.14 -2.85
N LYS A 183 12.36 1.19 -3.61
CA LYS A 183 12.15 2.19 -4.68
C LYS A 183 10.87 2.98 -4.39
N ILE A 184 10.77 4.18 -4.94
CA ILE A 184 9.50 4.92 -4.99
C ILE A 184 8.93 4.70 -6.40
N ASP A 185 7.81 3.97 -6.52
CA ASP A 185 7.13 3.75 -7.79
C ASP A 185 6.48 5.04 -8.28
N GLY A 186 5.97 5.85 -7.34
CA GLY A 186 5.49 7.19 -7.66
C GLY A 186 4.56 7.79 -6.61
N ILE A 187 4.22 9.06 -6.83
CA ILE A 187 3.17 9.77 -6.12
C ILE A 187 1.88 9.63 -6.92
N LEU A 188 0.82 9.15 -6.27
CA LEU A 188 -0.52 9.06 -6.84
C LEU A 188 -1.36 10.25 -6.41
N LEU A 189 -1.82 11.05 -7.36
CA LEU A 189 -2.74 12.14 -7.07
C LEU A 189 -4.13 11.58 -6.81
N THR A 190 -4.65 11.87 -5.62
CA THR A 190 -5.96 11.39 -5.16
C THR A 190 -6.89 12.56 -4.85
N MET A 191 -8.20 12.30 -4.88
CA MET A 191 -9.25 13.30 -4.61
C MET A 191 -9.08 14.57 -5.47
N VAL A 192 -8.73 14.36 -6.75
CA VAL A 192 -8.48 15.44 -7.69
C VAL A 192 -9.80 16.05 -8.12
N ASP A 193 -9.93 17.37 -7.96
CA ASP A 193 -11.04 18.14 -8.51
C ASP A 193 -10.55 19.01 -9.68
N ASN A 194 -10.69 18.49 -10.89
CA ASN A 194 -10.25 19.13 -12.11
C ASN A 194 -11.18 20.29 -12.59
N ARG A 195 -12.22 20.65 -11.84
CA ARG A 195 -13.18 21.70 -12.22
C ARG A 195 -12.58 23.10 -12.07
N THR A 196 -11.57 23.28 -11.22
CA THR A 196 -10.98 24.59 -10.96
C THR A 196 -9.64 24.76 -11.67
N ASN A 197 -9.39 25.97 -12.20
CA ASN A 197 -8.09 26.31 -12.80
C ASN A 197 -6.95 26.25 -11.77
N ASN A 198 -7.26 26.55 -10.50
CA ASN A 198 -6.29 26.48 -9.41
C ASN A 198 -5.79 25.03 -9.19
N ALA A 199 -6.69 24.05 -9.19
CA ALA A 199 -6.29 22.64 -9.07
C ALA A 199 -5.38 22.21 -10.22
N LYS A 200 -5.72 22.58 -11.46
CA LYS A 200 -4.89 22.30 -12.64
C LYS A 200 -3.51 22.94 -12.55
N ALA A 201 -3.43 24.20 -12.11
CA ALA A 201 -2.16 24.91 -11.93
C ALA A 201 -1.28 24.25 -10.86
N ILE A 202 -1.88 23.82 -9.73
CA ILE A 202 -1.19 23.11 -8.67
C ILE A 202 -0.64 21.76 -9.19
N ILE A 203 -1.46 20.96 -9.89
CA ILE A 203 -1.04 19.68 -10.46
C ILE A 203 0.10 19.87 -11.46
N SER A 204 0.01 20.86 -12.34
CA SER A 204 1.06 21.19 -13.31
C SER A 204 2.37 21.58 -12.62
N SER A 205 2.31 22.47 -11.63
CA SER A 205 3.46 22.85 -10.82
C SER A 205 4.10 21.68 -10.10
N LEU A 206 3.28 20.75 -9.61
CA LEU A 206 3.74 19.55 -8.95
C LEU A 206 4.48 18.61 -9.89
N ARG A 207 3.91 18.36 -11.06
CA ARG A 207 4.55 17.51 -12.07
C ARG A 207 5.88 18.08 -12.54
N SER A 208 6.03 19.41 -12.59
CA SER A 208 7.30 20.05 -12.92
C SER A 208 8.30 20.01 -11.77
N THR A 209 7.89 20.33 -10.53
CA THR A 209 8.81 20.50 -9.40
C THR A 209 9.22 19.16 -8.77
N VAL A 210 8.24 18.28 -8.55
CA VAL A 210 8.49 16.96 -7.92
C VAL A 210 8.85 15.92 -8.97
N GLY A 211 8.27 16.02 -10.16
CA GLY A 211 8.45 15.07 -11.26
C GLY A 211 9.86 14.96 -11.81
N GLU A 212 10.72 15.94 -11.58
CA GLU A 212 12.15 15.88 -11.91
C GLU A 212 12.91 14.80 -11.12
N ASN A 213 12.48 14.56 -9.87
CA ASN A 213 13.17 13.65 -8.95
C ASN A 213 12.36 12.40 -8.60
N ILE A 214 11.04 12.49 -8.61
CA ILE A 214 10.12 11.41 -8.21
C ILE A 214 8.99 11.35 -9.23
N ARG A 215 8.72 10.16 -9.76
CA ARG A 215 7.58 9.95 -10.64
C ARG A 215 6.28 10.41 -9.99
N VAL A 216 5.46 11.13 -10.74
CA VAL A 216 4.03 11.32 -10.45
C VAL A 216 3.26 10.46 -11.45
N PHE A 217 2.40 9.56 -10.96
CA PHE A 217 1.58 8.71 -11.83
C PHE A 217 0.78 9.58 -12.81
N ARG A 218 0.57 9.08 -14.02
CA ARG A 218 -0.29 9.74 -15.01
C ARG A 218 -1.76 9.64 -14.59
N SER A 219 -2.09 8.51 -13.97
CA SER A 219 -3.41 8.25 -13.42
C SER A 219 -3.68 9.20 -12.25
N GLU A 220 -4.86 9.82 -12.24
CA GLU A 220 -5.34 10.72 -11.20
C GLU A 220 -6.67 10.19 -10.68
N ILE A 221 -6.79 9.99 -9.37
CA ILE A 221 -8.04 9.51 -8.77
C ILE A 221 -8.93 10.70 -8.46
N PRO A 222 -10.08 10.85 -9.13
CA PRO A 222 -10.97 11.98 -8.89
C PRO A 222 -11.66 11.88 -7.53
N PHE A 223 -12.05 13.02 -6.98
CA PHE A 223 -12.92 13.06 -5.81
C PHE A 223 -14.27 12.44 -6.15
N SER A 224 -14.76 11.53 -5.30
CA SER A 224 -16.07 10.88 -5.46
C SER A 224 -16.64 10.47 -4.11
N VAL A 225 -17.91 10.78 -3.88
CA VAL A 225 -18.68 10.30 -2.73
C VAL A 225 -18.85 8.79 -2.78
N ARG A 226 -19.10 8.23 -3.98
CA ARG A 226 -19.24 6.78 -4.17
C ARG A 226 -18.01 5.99 -3.73
N ALA A 227 -16.81 6.56 -3.94
CA ALA A 227 -15.58 5.92 -3.48
C ALA A 227 -15.47 5.87 -1.93
N ALA A 228 -16.10 6.79 -1.23
CA ALA A 228 -16.20 6.75 0.23
C ALA A 228 -17.28 5.74 0.71
N GLU A 229 -18.35 5.57 -0.05
CA GLU A 229 -19.43 4.62 0.25
C GLU A 229 -18.97 3.16 0.12
N CYS A 230 -18.01 2.86 -0.77
CA CYS A 230 -17.44 1.51 -0.92
C CYS A 230 -16.95 0.90 0.39
N SER A 231 -16.33 1.72 1.24
CA SER A 231 -15.81 1.26 2.55
C SER A 231 -16.91 0.79 3.50
N LEU A 232 -18.15 1.28 3.32
CA LEU A 232 -19.30 0.89 4.13
C LEU A 232 -19.96 -0.39 3.59
N SER A 233 -19.89 -0.63 2.28
CA SER A 233 -20.48 -1.81 1.64
C SER A 233 -19.55 -3.03 1.65
N GLY A 234 -18.28 -2.86 1.99
CA GLY A 234 -17.29 -3.94 1.97
C GLY A 234 -16.91 -4.37 0.55
N GLU A 235 -16.97 -3.45 -0.42
CA GLU A 235 -16.75 -3.70 -1.84
C GLU A 235 -15.76 -2.70 -2.45
N SER A 236 -15.11 -3.10 -3.56
CA SER A 236 -14.31 -2.18 -4.34
C SER A 236 -15.18 -1.25 -5.19
N ILE A 237 -14.56 -0.19 -5.74
CA ILE A 237 -15.23 0.70 -6.70
C ILE A 237 -15.63 -0.06 -7.97
N PHE A 238 -14.95 -1.15 -8.32
CA PHE A 238 -15.26 -1.94 -9.50
C PHE A 238 -16.58 -2.72 -9.35
N SER A 239 -16.96 -3.09 -8.11
CA SER A 239 -18.27 -3.68 -7.80
C SER A 239 -19.33 -2.60 -7.63
N HIS A 240 -19.02 -1.56 -6.88
CA HIS A 240 -19.96 -0.52 -6.48
C HIS A 240 -20.36 0.46 -7.61
N ASP A 241 -19.38 0.90 -8.43
CA ASP A 241 -19.61 1.87 -9.54
C ASP A 241 -18.67 1.57 -10.72
N ARG A 242 -18.86 0.39 -11.35
CA ARG A 242 -17.99 -0.14 -12.40
C ARG A 242 -17.76 0.81 -13.57
N ASN A 243 -18.76 1.57 -13.94
CA ASN A 243 -18.71 2.50 -15.08
C ASN A 243 -18.34 3.92 -14.67
N GLY A 244 -18.02 4.12 -13.39
CA GLY A 244 -17.66 5.40 -12.82
C GLY A 244 -16.26 5.87 -13.18
N LYS A 245 -16.03 7.18 -13.08
CA LYS A 245 -14.72 7.79 -13.36
C LYS A 245 -13.61 7.28 -12.42
N VAL A 246 -13.96 6.91 -11.18
CA VAL A 246 -13.00 6.38 -10.20
C VAL A 246 -12.59 4.97 -10.57
N ALA A 247 -13.53 4.12 -11.00
CA ALA A 247 -13.21 2.77 -11.49
C ALA A 247 -12.25 2.84 -12.69
N ALA A 248 -12.56 3.67 -13.68
CA ALA A 248 -11.68 3.88 -14.83
C ALA A 248 -10.29 4.41 -14.44
N ALA A 249 -10.20 5.29 -13.43
CA ALA A 249 -8.94 5.81 -12.93
C ALA A 249 -8.08 4.73 -12.24
N TYR A 250 -8.69 3.85 -11.44
CA TYR A 250 -7.98 2.73 -10.83
C TYR A 250 -7.60 1.65 -11.84
N GLU A 251 -8.42 1.43 -12.88
CA GLU A 251 -8.03 0.55 -13.99
C GLU A 251 -6.78 1.09 -14.72
N ALA A 252 -6.74 2.40 -14.97
CA ALA A 252 -5.58 3.05 -15.58
C ALA A 252 -4.35 2.96 -14.67
N LEU A 253 -4.50 3.14 -13.34
CA LEU A 253 -3.43 2.97 -12.37
C LEU A 253 -2.90 1.54 -12.37
N THR A 254 -3.79 0.53 -12.39
CA THR A 254 -3.42 -0.88 -12.44
C THR A 254 -2.53 -1.18 -13.65
N LYS A 255 -2.91 -0.68 -14.82
CA LYS A 255 -2.10 -0.81 -16.06
C LYS A 255 -0.74 -0.12 -15.90
N GLU A 256 -0.73 1.09 -15.34
CA GLU A 256 0.52 1.85 -15.16
C GLU A 256 1.48 1.16 -14.17
N VAL A 257 0.98 0.56 -13.09
CA VAL A 257 1.78 -0.21 -12.12
C VAL A 257 2.34 -1.48 -12.75
N THR A 258 1.52 -2.21 -13.52
CA THR A 258 1.94 -3.43 -14.22
C THR A 258 3.04 -3.15 -15.26
N GLU A 259 2.87 -2.10 -16.07
CA GLU A 259 3.88 -1.66 -17.04
C GLU A 259 5.22 -1.30 -16.37
N LEU A 260 5.16 -0.67 -15.19
CA LEU A 260 6.37 -0.32 -14.44
C LEU A 260 7.18 -1.55 -14.05
N GLU A 261 6.47 -2.57 -13.60
CA GLU A 261 7.13 -3.81 -13.19
C GLU A 261 7.71 -4.58 -14.37
N GLU A 262 6.98 -4.67 -15.47
CA GLU A 262 7.48 -5.30 -16.71
C GLU A 262 8.75 -4.61 -17.21
N ARG A 263 8.77 -3.28 -17.23
CA ARG A 263 9.97 -2.52 -17.57
C ARG A 263 11.14 -2.75 -16.60
N ALA A 264 10.87 -2.93 -15.32
CA ALA A 264 11.89 -3.24 -14.32
C ALA A 264 12.48 -4.65 -14.54
N LYS A 265 11.64 -5.64 -14.84
CA LYS A 265 12.06 -7.02 -15.17
C LYS A 265 12.92 -7.05 -16.44
N ASN A 266 12.51 -6.35 -17.48
CA ASN A 266 13.25 -6.29 -18.75
C ASN A 266 14.63 -5.59 -18.62
N ARG A 267 14.80 -4.68 -17.65
CA ARG A 267 16.09 -4.02 -17.37
C ARG A 267 17.04 -4.87 -16.54
N SER A 268 16.53 -5.85 -15.80
CA SER A 268 17.30 -6.78 -14.96
C SER A 268 17.57 -8.14 -15.62
N GLY A 269 17.17 -8.35 -16.86
CA GLY A 269 17.44 -9.56 -17.65
C GLY A 269 18.92 -9.73 -18.00
N PRO A 270 19.39 -10.95 -18.37
CA PRO A 270 20.79 -11.34 -18.39
C PRO A 270 21.66 -10.76 -19.51
N ASP A 271 21.23 -9.74 -20.25
CA ASP A 271 21.99 -9.14 -21.34
C ASP A 271 22.81 -7.91 -20.91
N ARG A 272 23.81 -8.09 -20.04
CA ARG A 272 24.99 -7.21 -19.94
C ARG A 272 26.20 -7.99 -19.45
N VAL A 273 26.58 -9.03 -20.18
CA VAL A 273 27.97 -9.48 -20.23
C VAL A 273 28.46 -9.18 -21.64
N ARG A 274 29.02 -8.03 -21.81
CA ARG A 274 29.99 -7.71 -22.86
C ARG A 274 31.07 -6.81 -22.27
#